data_9c4d36935938f9ed59a83cec851c2968
#
_entry.id   9c4d36935938f9ed59a83cec851c2968
#
_cell.length_a   1.000
_cell.length_b   1.000
_cell.length_c   1.000
_cell.angle_alpha   90.00
_cell.angle_beta   90.00
_cell.angle_gamma   90.00
#
_symmetry.space_group_name_H-M   'P 1'
#
loop_
_entity.id
_entity.type
_entity.pdbx_description
1 polymer ?
#
loop_
_entity_poly.entity_id
_entity_poly.type
_entity_poly.pdbx_seq_one_letter_code
_entity_poly.pdbx_strand_id
1 'polypeptide(L)'
;MKNKALATVLVLLVLPAAPASAQELNAYARGQAPVESPQNFAFEARFSPYRPQIDDEPALKGRTPYRDTFGSMPRALVQLELDWQALRIPHVGTVGPGIGVGYTEMTDRSFTTGGTRGEEDTTLSIYPMYAAAVVRADAVYKDLRIPLVPYAKAGVGYALWKAANPGGTSTALRPDGSSTEGKGHTWGTHLAVGVGLALDALDTYSSRNLDQTTGINHTYLFGEYYLASLNGLGQDSALRVGSSSWAMGLMFEF
;
A
#
# COMPACT_ATOMS: atom_id res chain seq x y z
N MET A 1 0.69 -28.53 24.98
CA MET A 1 1.27 -28.10 23.67
C MET A 1 0.17 -28.21 22.64
N LYS A 2 -0.49 -27.12 22.27
CA LYS A 2 -1.51 -27.07 21.20
C LYS A 2 -0.94 -26.22 20.08
N ASN A 3 -0.56 -26.86 18.97
CA ASN A 3 -0.12 -26.22 17.76
C ASN A 3 -1.27 -25.38 17.20
N LYS A 4 -1.17 -24.05 17.26
CA LYS A 4 -2.02 -23.16 16.51
C LYS A 4 -1.43 -23.07 15.10
N ALA A 5 -2.10 -23.72 14.15
CA ALA A 5 -1.81 -23.59 12.74
C ALA A 5 -2.05 -22.13 12.33
N LEU A 6 -1.00 -21.48 11.87
CA LEU A 6 -1.06 -20.18 11.22
C LEU A 6 -1.74 -20.40 9.87
N ALA A 7 -3.01 -20.00 9.76
CA ALA A 7 -3.72 -20.03 8.48
C ALA A 7 -3.18 -18.87 7.64
N THR A 8 -2.18 -19.18 6.79
CA THR A 8 -1.72 -18.28 5.74
C THR A 8 -2.82 -18.21 4.69
N VAL A 9 -3.57 -17.11 4.67
CA VAL A 9 -4.52 -16.83 3.58
C VAL A 9 -3.70 -16.41 2.38
N LEU A 10 -3.41 -17.37 1.51
CA LEU A 10 -2.86 -17.12 0.20
C LEU A 10 -4.00 -16.61 -0.69
N VAL A 11 -4.10 -15.30 -0.86
CA VAL A 11 -5.00 -14.71 -1.87
C VAL A 11 -4.35 -14.94 -3.23
N LEU A 12 -4.77 -15.99 -3.92
CA LEU A 12 -4.43 -16.20 -5.32
C LEU A 12 -5.21 -15.15 -6.13
N LEU A 13 -4.54 -14.07 -6.52
CA LEU A 13 -5.04 -13.16 -7.55
C LEU A 13 -4.98 -13.92 -8.88
N VAL A 14 -6.11 -14.49 -9.31
CA VAL A 14 -6.29 -15.00 -10.67
C VAL A 14 -6.47 -13.78 -11.56
N LEU A 15 -5.37 -13.30 -12.15
CA LEU A 15 -5.43 -12.31 -13.22
C LEU A 15 -6.13 -12.96 -14.42
N PRO A 16 -7.19 -12.36 -14.99
CA PRO A 16 -7.77 -12.88 -16.20
C PRO A 16 -6.75 -12.76 -17.34
N ALA A 17 -6.29 -13.89 -17.87
CA ALA A 17 -5.52 -13.89 -19.09
C ALA A 17 -6.43 -13.34 -20.21
N ALA A 18 -6.08 -12.18 -20.77
CA ALA A 18 -6.78 -11.67 -21.94
C ALA A 18 -6.59 -12.67 -23.10
N PRO A 19 -7.64 -13.07 -23.81
CA PRO A 19 -7.49 -13.97 -24.94
C PRO A 19 -6.69 -13.27 -26.03
N ALA A 20 -5.55 -13.84 -26.41
CA ALA A 20 -4.79 -13.40 -27.57
C ALA A 20 -5.74 -13.39 -28.78
N SER A 21 -6.02 -12.21 -29.34
CA SER A 21 -6.95 -12.08 -30.45
C SER A 21 -6.29 -12.58 -31.73
N ALA A 22 -7.07 -13.26 -32.58
CA ALA A 22 -6.61 -13.73 -33.90
C ALA A 22 -6.07 -12.59 -34.81
N GLN A 23 -6.26 -11.36 -34.41
CA GLN A 23 -5.78 -10.16 -35.08
C GLN A 23 -4.26 -9.95 -34.93
N GLU A 24 -3.68 -10.41 -33.82
CA GLU A 24 -2.22 -10.33 -33.57
C GLU A 24 -1.43 -11.30 -34.44
N LEU A 25 -1.94 -12.51 -34.63
CA LEU A 25 -1.31 -13.49 -35.53
C LEU A 25 -1.22 -12.99 -36.98
N ASN A 26 -2.21 -12.21 -37.44
CA ASN A 26 -2.19 -11.58 -38.75
C ASN A 26 -1.24 -10.38 -38.87
N ALA A 27 -0.96 -9.68 -37.79
CA ALA A 27 0.00 -8.55 -37.78
C ALA A 27 1.43 -9.06 -37.92
N TYR A 28 1.79 -10.15 -37.24
CA TYR A 28 3.08 -10.82 -37.41
C TYR A 28 3.32 -11.31 -38.85
N ALA A 29 2.29 -11.88 -39.49
CA ALA A 29 2.37 -12.37 -40.86
C ALA A 29 2.59 -11.26 -41.90
N ARG A 30 2.28 -9.99 -41.54
CA ARG A 30 2.42 -8.82 -42.43
C ARG A 30 3.68 -7.97 -42.16
N GLY A 31 4.57 -8.40 -41.22
CA GLY A 31 5.75 -7.62 -40.83
C GLY A 31 5.44 -6.27 -40.18
N GLN A 32 4.22 -6.11 -39.66
CA GLN A 32 3.85 -4.94 -38.86
C GLN A 32 4.48 -5.06 -37.46
N ALA A 33 4.87 -3.93 -36.87
CA ALA A 33 5.35 -3.92 -35.49
C ALA A 33 4.29 -4.55 -34.57
N PRO A 34 4.68 -5.37 -33.59
CA PRO A 34 3.75 -5.93 -32.63
C PRO A 34 2.91 -4.81 -32.03
N VAL A 35 1.59 -4.94 -32.10
CA VAL A 35 0.67 -4.02 -31.42
C VAL A 35 0.78 -4.37 -29.94
N GLU A 36 1.23 -3.42 -29.13
CA GLU A 36 1.21 -3.56 -27.67
C GLU A 36 -0.23 -3.84 -27.23
N SER A 37 -0.41 -4.74 -26.25
CA SER A 37 -1.74 -5.04 -25.70
C SER A 37 -2.34 -3.77 -25.05
N PRO A 38 -3.70 -3.63 -25.01
CA PRO A 38 -4.34 -2.48 -24.40
C PRO A 38 -3.94 -2.37 -22.92
N GLN A 39 -3.33 -1.27 -22.56
CA GLN A 39 -2.85 -0.95 -21.23
C GLN A 39 -3.96 -0.23 -20.44
N ASN A 40 -4.58 -0.91 -19.50
CA ASN A 40 -5.72 -0.38 -18.75
C ASN A 40 -5.54 -0.37 -17.24
N PHE A 41 -4.66 -1.21 -16.71
CA PHE A 41 -4.46 -1.37 -15.29
C PHE A 41 -2.98 -1.29 -14.94
N ALA A 42 -2.70 -0.88 -13.70
CA ALA A 42 -1.40 -1.02 -13.08
C ALA A 42 -1.55 -1.70 -11.71
N PHE A 43 -0.71 -2.69 -11.46
CA PHE A 43 -0.61 -3.37 -10.18
C PHE A 43 0.71 -3.00 -9.53
N GLU A 44 0.68 -2.61 -8.26
CA GLU A 44 1.88 -2.26 -7.50
C GLU A 44 2.01 -3.16 -6.27
N ALA A 45 3.22 -3.68 -6.06
CA ALA A 45 3.64 -4.30 -4.81
C ALA A 45 4.71 -3.42 -4.17
N ARG A 46 4.45 -2.93 -2.95
CA ARG A 46 5.31 -1.93 -2.29
C ARG A 46 5.67 -2.31 -0.87
N PHE A 47 6.80 -1.82 -0.46
CA PHE A 47 7.33 -1.93 0.89
C PHE A 47 7.70 -0.54 1.39
N SER A 48 7.41 -0.26 2.66
CA SER A 48 7.81 0.98 3.31
C SER A 48 8.10 0.78 4.80
N PRO A 49 8.99 1.59 5.40
CA PRO A 49 9.06 1.74 6.82
C PRO A 49 7.80 2.47 7.32
N TYR A 50 7.21 1.97 8.38
CA TYR A 50 5.96 2.48 8.94
C TYR A 50 6.10 2.76 10.43
N ARG A 51 5.66 3.95 10.83
CA ARG A 51 5.52 4.34 12.22
C ARG A 51 4.21 5.09 12.39
N PRO A 52 3.23 4.55 13.15
CA PRO A 52 1.96 5.24 13.36
C PRO A 52 2.14 6.50 14.18
N GLN A 53 1.33 7.51 13.89
CA GLN A 53 1.33 8.82 14.55
C GLN A 53 0.52 8.81 15.85
N ILE A 54 0.48 7.68 16.55
CA ILE A 54 -0.28 7.53 17.83
C ILE A 54 0.19 8.51 18.87
N ASP A 55 1.51 8.69 18.99
CA ASP A 55 2.12 9.57 19.97
C ASP A 55 1.91 11.07 19.65
N ASP A 56 1.47 11.42 18.44
CA ASP A 56 1.18 12.78 18.00
C ASP A 56 -0.25 13.23 18.39
N GLU A 57 -0.99 12.43 19.13
CA GLU A 57 -2.35 12.75 19.60
C GLU A 57 -2.29 13.85 20.66
N PRO A 58 -2.91 15.03 20.43
CA PRO A 58 -2.89 16.15 21.38
C PRO A 58 -3.43 15.80 22.77
N ALA A 59 -4.41 14.90 22.84
CA ALA A 59 -5.00 14.44 24.10
C ALA A 59 -4.00 13.71 25.01
N LEU A 60 -2.90 13.20 24.47
CA LEU A 60 -1.83 12.53 25.22
C LEU A 60 -0.94 13.51 26.00
N LYS A 61 -1.01 14.83 25.72
CA LYS A 61 -0.24 15.90 26.40
C LYS A 61 1.26 15.58 26.46
N GLY A 62 1.82 15.05 25.36
CA GLY A 62 3.24 14.72 25.24
C GLY A 62 3.64 13.34 25.78
N ARG A 63 2.71 12.54 26.28
CA ARG A 63 2.96 11.12 26.55
C ARG A 63 3.15 10.36 25.25
N THR A 64 3.96 9.32 25.27
CA THR A 64 4.39 8.58 24.08
C THR A 64 4.11 7.07 24.22
N PRO A 65 2.84 6.65 24.41
CA PRO A 65 2.50 5.26 24.72
C PRO A 65 2.93 4.27 23.62
N TYR A 66 2.91 4.68 22.38
CA TYR A 66 3.39 3.83 21.29
C TYR A 66 4.90 3.62 21.40
N ARG A 67 5.68 4.70 21.49
CA ARG A 67 7.13 4.63 21.59
C ARG A 67 7.58 3.91 22.86
N ASP A 68 6.90 4.13 23.96
CA ASP A 68 7.22 3.50 25.23
C ASP A 68 7.00 1.97 25.16
N THR A 69 5.99 1.52 24.43
CA THR A 69 5.65 0.10 24.28
C THR A 69 6.47 -0.57 23.16
N PHE A 70 6.44 -0.02 21.94
CA PHE A 70 6.97 -0.67 20.74
C PHE A 70 8.32 -0.11 20.28
N GLY A 71 8.83 0.93 20.95
CA GLY A 71 10.07 1.59 20.60
C GLY A 71 9.90 2.62 19.48
N SER A 72 11.04 3.20 19.05
CA SER A 72 11.08 4.24 18.00
C SER A 72 11.38 3.72 16.61
N MET A 73 11.75 2.45 16.47
CA MET A 73 12.10 1.86 15.17
C MET A 73 10.86 1.66 14.31
N PRO A 74 10.88 2.09 13.05
CA PRO A 74 9.78 1.80 12.13
C PRO A 74 9.65 0.31 11.87
N ARG A 75 8.43 -0.13 11.62
CA ARG A 75 8.11 -1.52 11.25
C ARG A 75 7.91 -1.63 9.74
N ALA A 76 7.99 -2.85 9.24
CA ALA A 76 7.72 -3.11 7.83
C ALA A 76 6.22 -2.97 7.54
N LEU A 77 5.88 -2.19 6.52
CA LEU A 77 4.55 -2.15 5.92
C LEU A 77 4.64 -2.70 4.51
N VAL A 78 3.88 -3.74 4.23
CA VAL A 78 3.70 -4.29 2.88
C VAL A 78 2.34 -3.85 2.37
N GLN A 79 2.29 -3.37 1.12
CA GLN A 79 1.05 -2.90 0.51
C GLN A 79 0.95 -3.40 -0.93
N LEU A 80 -0.29 -3.61 -1.37
CA LEU A 80 -0.66 -3.87 -2.75
C LEU A 80 -1.60 -2.77 -3.21
N GLU A 81 -1.49 -2.37 -4.47
CA GLU A 81 -2.36 -1.37 -5.08
C GLU A 81 -2.75 -1.83 -6.48
N LEU A 82 -3.97 -1.53 -6.87
CA LEU A 82 -4.49 -1.70 -8.22
C LEU A 82 -5.07 -0.38 -8.70
N ASP A 83 -4.58 0.08 -9.84
CA ASP A 83 -5.05 1.30 -10.49
C ASP A 83 -5.72 0.98 -11.82
N TRP A 84 -6.83 1.64 -12.09
CA TRP A 84 -7.45 1.65 -13.38
C TRP A 84 -7.08 2.93 -14.15
N GLN A 85 -6.37 2.78 -15.27
CA GLN A 85 -5.99 3.89 -16.16
C GLN A 85 -7.18 4.32 -17.04
N ALA A 86 -8.22 4.90 -16.41
CA ALA A 86 -9.51 5.17 -17.02
C ALA A 86 -9.46 6.20 -18.15
N LEU A 87 -8.59 7.21 -18.03
CA LEU A 87 -8.45 8.30 -18.98
C LEU A 87 -6.99 8.40 -19.45
N ARG A 88 -6.80 8.44 -20.76
CA ARG A 88 -5.51 8.70 -21.39
C ARG A 88 -5.53 10.07 -22.04
N ILE A 89 -4.68 10.97 -21.55
CA ILE A 89 -4.53 12.35 -22.07
C ILE A 89 -3.32 12.36 -22.99
N PRO A 90 -3.49 12.57 -24.31
CA PRO A 90 -2.37 12.59 -25.25
C PRO A 90 -1.28 13.58 -24.81
N HIS A 91 -0.02 13.17 -24.92
CA HIS A 91 1.17 13.96 -24.55
C HIS A 91 1.26 14.37 -23.08
N VAL A 92 0.42 13.81 -22.20
CA VAL A 92 0.48 14.02 -20.75
C VAL A 92 0.66 12.69 -20.03
N GLY A 93 -0.31 11.78 -20.18
CA GLY A 93 -0.26 10.50 -19.50
C GLY A 93 -1.63 9.93 -19.18
N THR A 94 -1.73 9.22 -18.06
CA THR A 94 -2.95 8.54 -17.63
C THR A 94 -3.49 9.11 -16.32
N VAL A 95 -4.82 9.07 -16.18
CA VAL A 95 -5.54 9.44 -14.97
C VAL A 95 -6.60 8.38 -14.67
N GLY A 96 -6.70 7.97 -13.42
CA GLY A 96 -7.75 7.03 -13.01
C GLY A 96 -7.80 6.80 -11.52
N PRO A 97 -8.79 6.02 -11.05
CA PRO A 97 -8.89 5.62 -9.66
C PRO A 97 -7.91 4.48 -9.35
N GLY A 98 -7.37 4.50 -8.14
CA GLY A 98 -6.57 3.43 -7.56
C GLY A 98 -7.07 3.07 -6.17
N ILE A 99 -6.88 1.82 -5.80
CA ILE A 99 -7.17 1.30 -4.47
C ILE A 99 -5.96 0.56 -3.93
N GLY A 100 -5.63 0.81 -2.67
CA GLY A 100 -4.52 0.15 -2.00
C GLY A 100 -4.91 -0.47 -0.68
N VAL A 101 -4.25 -1.57 -0.32
CA VAL A 101 -4.39 -2.25 0.96
C VAL A 101 -3.02 -2.65 1.48
N GLY A 102 -2.81 -2.50 2.77
CA GLY A 102 -1.55 -2.86 3.42
C GLY A 102 -1.72 -3.63 4.71
N TYR A 103 -0.59 -4.14 5.20
CA TYR A 103 -0.50 -4.81 6.48
C TYR A 103 0.82 -4.50 7.17
N THR A 104 0.71 -4.18 8.44
CA THR A 104 1.86 -4.06 9.35
C THR A 104 1.47 -4.58 10.73
N GLU A 105 2.45 -5.14 11.42
CA GLU A 105 2.28 -5.67 12.78
C GLU A 105 3.50 -5.31 13.62
N MET A 106 3.23 -4.99 14.86
CA MET A 106 4.25 -4.74 15.87
C MET A 106 3.89 -5.47 17.15
N THR A 107 4.87 -6.19 17.68
CA THR A 107 4.73 -6.96 18.92
C THR A 107 5.86 -6.56 19.86
N ASP A 108 5.52 -6.33 21.12
CA ASP A 108 6.49 -6.11 22.20
C ASP A 108 5.81 -6.44 23.55
N ARG A 109 6.60 -6.47 24.63
CA ARG A 109 6.09 -6.75 25.97
C ARG A 109 5.22 -5.61 26.49
N SER A 110 4.04 -5.95 27.00
CA SER A 110 3.12 -5.01 27.63
C SER A 110 3.74 -4.31 28.84
N PHE A 111 3.20 -3.13 29.21
CA PHE A 111 3.52 -2.51 30.49
C PHE A 111 2.49 -2.92 31.56
N THR A 112 2.96 -3.23 32.75
CA THR A 112 2.10 -3.41 33.92
C THR A 112 1.61 -2.05 34.44
N THR A 113 0.54 -2.06 35.22
CA THR A 113 -0.01 -0.86 35.88
C THR A 113 1.03 -0.12 36.74
N GLY A 114 2.10 -0.76 37.14
CA GLY A 114 3.23 -0.17 37.87
C GLY A 114 4.34 0.42 36.99
N GLY A 115 4.18 0.43 35.65
CA GLY A 115 5.17 0.99 34.72
C GLY A 115 6.38 0.09 34.45
N THR A 116 6.38 -1.15 34.95
CA THR A 116 7.41 -2.15 34.63
C THR A 116 6.98 -2.98 33.40
N ARG A 117 7.94 -3.47 32.62
CA ARG A 117 7.65 -4.37 31.53
C ARG A 117 7.09 -5.69 32.06
N GLY A 118 5.92 -6.07 31.57
CA GLY A 118 5.27 -7.33 31.90
C GLY A 118 5.91 -8.53 31.18
N GLU A 119 5.43 -9.71 31.51
CA GLU A 119 5.85 -10.96 30.84
C GLU A 119 4.99 -11.26 29.61
N GLU A 120 3.82 -10.60 29.46
CA GLU A 120 2.89 -10.82 28.37
C GLU A 120 3.22 -9.90 27.18
N ASP A 121 3.17 -10.50 25.98
CA ASP A 121 3.31 -9.74 24.74
C ASP A 121 2.02 -8.98 24.43
N THR A 122 2.17 -7.79 23.88
CA THR A 122 1.09 -7.04 23.25
C THR A 122 1.40 -6.85 21.78
N THR A 123 0.39 -7.02 20.94
CA THR A 123 0.51 -6.92 19.49
C THR A 123 -0.45 -5.87 18.98
N LEU A 124 0.03 -4.97 18.13
CA LEU A 124 -0.78 -4.00 17.38
C LEU A 124 -0.69 -4.33 15.89
N SER A 125 -1.80 -4.76 15.31
CA SER A 125 -1.95 -5.00 13.87
C SER A 125 -2.71 -3.85 13.24
N ILE A 126 -2.23 -3.33 12.11
CA ILE A 126 -2.84 -2.22 11.39
C ILE A 126 -2.97 -2.61 9.91
N TYR A 127 -4.14 -2.36 9.34
CA TYR A 127 -4.50 -2.61 7.95
C TYR A 127 -4.83 -1.27 7.29
N PRO A 128 -3.84 -0.49 6.84
CA PRO A 128 -4.11 0.75 6.12
C PRO A 128 -4.62 0.44 4.71
N MET A 129 -5.64 1.17 4.30
CA MET A 129 -6.28 1.11 2.99
C MET A 129 -6.47 2.52 2.47
N TYR A 130 -6.60 2.67 1.16
CA TYR A 130 -6.95 3.95 0.56
C TYR A 130 -7.63 3.77 -0.80
N ALA A 131 -8.36 4.82 -1.19
CA ALA A 131 -8.84 5.02 -2.54
C ALA A 131 -8.38 6.40 -3.00
N ALA A 132 -7.72 6.47 -4.15
CA ALA A 132 -7.10 7.71 -4.62
C ALA A 132 -7.32 7.91 -6.13
N ALA A 133 -7.32 9.17 -6.56
CA ALA A 133 -7.06 9.50 -7.95
C ALA A 133 -5.55 9.43 -8.19
N VAL A 134 -5.15 8.74 -9.24
CA VAL A 134 -3.76 8.55 -9.66
C VAL A 134 -3.55 9.24 -10.99
N VAL A 135 -2.52 10.06 -11.06
CA VAL A 135 -2.09 10.75 -12.29
C VAL A 135 -0.67 10.30 -12.59
N ARG A 136 -0.44 9.74 -13.79
CA ARG A 136 0.88 9.33 -14.27
C ARG A 136 1.27 10.13 -15.51
N ALA A 137 2.49 10.66 -15.53
CA ALA A 137 3.05 11.40 -16.66
C ALA A 137 3.90 10.46 -17.53
N ASP A 138 3.25 9.47 -18.17
CA ASP A 138 3.92 8.49 -19.04
C ASP A 138 4.43 9.10 -20.36
N ALA A 139 3.96 10.29 -20.75
CA ALA A 139 4.51 11.06 -21.86
C ALA A 139 6.02 11.36 -21.70
N VAL A 140 6.52 11.48 -20.47
CA VAL A 140 7.96 11.65 -20.20
C VAL A 140 8.75 10.45 -20.76
N TYR A 141 8.24 9.25 -20.58
CA TYR A 141 8.84 8.04 -21.13
C TYR A 141 8.57 7.90 -22.62
N LYS A 142 7.32 8.06 -23.04
CA LYS A 142 6.88 7.79 -24.44
C LYS A 142 7.37 8.84 -25.44
N ASP A 143 7.25 10.12 -25.08
CA ASP A 143 7.55 11.23 -26.02
C ASP A 143 9.00 11.71 -25.88
N LEU A 144 9.52 11.83 -24.64
CA LEU A 144 10.87 12.32 -24.39
C LEU A 144 11.92 11.20 -24.34
N ARG A 145 11.50 9.93 -24.33
CA ARG A 145 12.34 8.75 -24.21
C ARG A 145 13.23 8.72 -22.95
N ILE A 146 12.77 9.41 -21.92
CA ILE A 146 13.39 9.36 -20.60
C ILE A 146 12.74 8.21 -19.84
N PRO A 147 13.49 7.18 -19.34
CA PRO A 147 12.90 5.99 -18.72
C PRO A 147 12.34 6.26 -17.31
N LEU A 148 11.71 7.41 -17.13
CA LEU A 148 11.11 7.85 -15.88
C LEU A 148 9.65 8.21 -16.09
N VAL A 149 8.80 7.76 -15.18
CA VAL A 149 7.37 8.06 -15.15
C VAL A 149 7.01 8.69 -13.81
N PRO A 150 7.01 10.04 -13.73
CA PRO A 150 6.51 10.72 -12.54
C PRO A 150 5.03 10.47 -12.34
N TYR A 151 4.59 10.40 -11.07
CA TYR A 151 3.18 10.25 -10.75
C TYR A 151 2.83 10.91 -9.42
N ALA A 152 1.54 11.17 -9.24
CA ALA A 152 0.98 11.69 -8.01
C ALA A 152 -0.35 11.00 -7.69
N LYS A 153 -0.65 10.87 -6.39
CA LYS A 153 -1.86 10.25 -5.87
C LYS A 153 -2.49 11.16 -4.84
N ALA A 154 -3.82 11.29 -4.87
CA ALA A 154 -4.56 12.04 -3.86
C ALA A 154 -5.91 11.37 -3.60
N GLY A 155 -6.24 11.16 -2.33
CA GLY A 155 -7.45 10.45 -2.00
C GLY A 155 -7.77 10.36 -0.51
N VAL A 156 -8.65 9.43 -0.20
CA VAL A 156 -9.10 9.14 1.17
C VAL A 156 -8.42 7.89 1.67
N GLY A 157 -7.98 7.93 2.93
CA GLY A 157 -7.40 6.81 3.63
C GLY A 157 -8.37 6.25 4.67
N TYR A 158 -8.23 4.97 4.94
CA TYR A 158 -8.97 4.24 5.96
C TYR A 158 -8.04 3.21 6.58
N ALA A 159 -8.12 2.99 7.87
CA ALA A 159 -7.39 1.91 8.52
C ALA A 159 -8.26 1.16 9.51
N LEU A 160 -8.10 -0.16 9.52
CA LEU A 160 -8.52 -1.01 10.62
C LEU A 160 -7.32 -1.25 11.52
N TRP A 161 -7.54 -1.27 12.82
CA TRP A 161 -6.51 -1.59 13.78
C TRP A 161 -7.03 -2.49 14.90
N LYS A 162 -6.14 -3.31 15.43
CA LYS A 162 -6.43 -4.24 16.52
C LYS A 162 -5.23 -4.38 17.43
N ALA A 163 -5.45 -4.14 18.73
CA ALA A 163 -4.53 -4.46 19.79
C ALA A 163 -4.93 -5.79 20.42
N ALA A 164 -3.98 -6.70 20.59
CA ALA A 164 -4.19 -8.03 21.13
C ALA A 164 -3.11 -8.40 22.16
N ASN A 165 -3.47 -9.27 23.07
CA ASN A 165 -2.56 -9.94 24.01
C ASN A 165 -2.73 -11.47 23.86
N PRO A 166 -1.97 -12.32 24.58
CA PRO A 166 -2.11 -13.78 24.49
C PRO A 166 -3.52 -14.31 24.80
N GLY A 167 -4.34 -13.55 25.52
CA GLY A 167 -5.74 -13.87 25.84
C GLY A 167 -6.73 -13.50 24.73
N GLY A 168 -6.31 -12.78 23.69
CA GLY A 168 -7.16 -12.33 22.60
C GLY A 168 -7.11 -10.80 22.37
N THR A 169 -8.22 -10.20 21.92
CA THR A 169 -8.30 -8.75 21.77
C THR A 169 -8.15 -8.08 23.14
N SER A 170 -7.23 -7.12 23.25
CA SER A 170 -7.03 -6.35 24.48
C SER A 170 -8.31 -5.61 24.86
N THR A 171 -8.61 -5.53 26.15
CA THR A 171 -9.74 -4.76 26.69
C THR A 171 -9.24 -3.74 27.70
N ALA A 172 -9.78 -2.54 27.68
CA ALA A 172 -9.51 -1.50 28.65
C ALA A 172 -10.79 -1.15 29.41
N LEU A 173 -10.72 -1.10 30.76
CA LEU A 173 -11.81 -0.59 31.57
C LEU A 173 -11.81 0.93 31.54
N ARG A 174 -12.98 1.51 31.27
CA ARG A 174 -13.21 2.94 31.37
C ARG A 174 -13.51 3.34 32.82
N PRO A 175 -13.36 4.63 33.18
CA PRO A 175 -13.70 5.11 34.52
C PRO A 175 -15.17 4.93 34.90
N ASP A 176 -16.06 4.76 33.92
CA ASP A 176 -17.50 4.49 34.12
C ASP A 176 -17.82 3.01 34.34
N GLY A 177 -16.81 2.13 34.39
CA GLY A 177 -16.96 0.69 34.56
C GLY A 177 -17.26 -0.09 33.28
N SER A 178 -17.40 0.58 32.12
CA SER A 178 -17.57 -0.09 30.85
C SER A 178 -16.22 -0.59 30.31
N SER A 179 -16.23 -1.69 29.56
CA SER A 179 -15.04 -2.18 28.87
C SER A 179 -15.04 -1.76 27.39
N THR A 180 -13.89 -1.38 26.90
CA THR A 180 -13.68 -1.08 25.48
C THR A 180 -12.67 -2.06 24.89
N GLU A 181 -13.02 -2.67 23.77
CA GLU A 181 -12.09 -3.54 23.04
C GLU A 181 -11.03 -2.72 22.31
N GLY A 182 -9.80 -3.23 22.29
CA GLY A 182 -8.66 -2.64 21.61
C GLY A 182 -8.73 -2.88 20.09
N LYS A 183 -9.82 -2.48 19.45
CA LYS A 183 -9.99 -2.54 17.99
C LYS A 183 -10.82 -1.34 17.51
N GLY A 184 -10.59 -0.95 16.28
CA GLY A 184 -11.34 0.16 15.71
C GLY A 184 -10.93 0.46 14.27
N HIS A 185 -11.39 1.60 13.81
CA HIS A 185 -11.08 2.10 12.49
C HIS A 185 -10.82 3.61 12.53
N THR A 186 -10.11 4.10 11.53
CA THR A 186 -9.78 5.52 11.42
C THR A 186 -9.81 5.95 9.97
N TRP A 187 -10.47 7.06 9.69
CA TRP A 187 -10.48 7.72 8.38
C TRP A 187 -9.42 8.80 8.31
N GLY A 188 -9.07 9.17 7.08
CA GLY A 188 -8.13 10.26 6.85
C GLY A 188 -7.90 10.54 5.38
N THR A 189 -6.76 11.16 5.08
CA THR A 189 -6.32 11.49 3.72
C THR A 189 -5.09 10.67 3.35
N HIS A 190 -4.95 10.41 2.05
CA HIS A 190 -3.78 9.77 1.46
C HIS A 190 -3.29 10.63 0.30
N LEU A 191 -2.02 11.07 0.37
CA LEU A 191 -1.33 11.79 -0.69
C LEU A 191 -0.02 11.09 -0.97
N ALA A 192 0.40 11.04 -2.23
CA ALA A 192 1.69 10.50 -2.59
C ALA A 192 2.26 11.17 -3.85
N VAL A 193 3.57 11.23 -3.93
CA VAL A 193 4.31 11.61 -5.13
C VAL A 193 5.46 10.64 -5.33
N GLY A 194 5.66 10.20 -6.56
CA GLY A 194 6.66 9.19 -6.85
C GLY A 194 7.17 9.25 -8.29
N VAL A 195 8.12 8.37 -8.55
CA VAL A 195 8.68 8.16 -9.89
C VAL A 195 8.94 6.68 -10.11
N GLY A 196 8.48 6.17 -11.25
CA GLY A 196 8.80 4.85 -11.76
C GLY A 196 9.97 4.92 -12.74
N LEU A 197 10.92 4.02 -12.61
CA LEU A 197 11.99 3.76 -13.58
C LEU A 197 11.54 2.61 -14.48
N ALA A 198 11.34 2.85 -15.77
CA ALA A 198 10.94 1.84 -16.73
C ALA A 198 12.07 0.82 -16.95
N LEU A 199 11.85 -0.42 -16.53
CA LEU A 199 12.82 -1.51 -16.70
C LEU A 199 12.90 -2.00 -18.15
N ASP A 200 11.85 -1.78 -18.93
CA ASP A 200 11.79 -2.11 -20.36
C ASP A 200 12.86 -1.38 -21.17
N ALA A 201 13.28 -0.20 -20.71
CA ALA A 201 14.38 0.55 -21.32
C ALA A 201 15.73 -0.14 -21.18
N LEU A 202 15.88 -1.04 -20.20
CA LEU A 202 17.10 -1.80 -19.94
C LEU A 202 17.16 -3.09 -20.78
N ASP A 203 16.01 -3.74 -21.00
CA ASP A 203 15.91 -4.96 -21.80
C ASP A 203 14.58 -5.01 -22.57
N THR A 204 14.62 -4.46 -23.78
CA THR A 204 13.47 -4.40 -24.69
C THR A 204 13.03 -5.78 -25.20
N TYR A 205 13.95 -6.77 -25.25
CA TYR A 205 13.62 -8.11 -25.70
C TYR A 205 12.79 -8.87 -24.67
N SER A 206 13.22 -8.84 -23.42
CA SER A 206 12.50 -9.47 -22.31
C SER A 206 11.13 -8.82 -22.08
N SER A 207 11.03 -7.51 -22.22
CA SER A 207 9.76 -6.77 -22.12
C SER A 207 8.73 -7.24 -23.16
N ARG A 208 9.12 -7.33 -24.44
CA ARG A 208 8.21 -7.83 -25.49
C ARG A 208 7.78 -9.28 -25.26
N ASN A 209 8.67 -10.14 -24.78
CA ASN A 209 8.31 -11.51 -24.47
C ASN A 209 7.35 -11.61 -23.29
N LEU A 210 7.50 -10.72 -22.31
CA LEU A 210 6.62 -10.61 -21.15
C LEU A 210 5.21 -10.17 -21.57
N ASP A 211 5.09 -9.13 -22.41
CA ASP A 211 3.80 -8.69 -22.97
C ASP A 211 3.10 -9.82 -23.73
N GLN A 212 3.80 -10.49 -24.63
CA GLN A 212 3.22 -11.60 -25.43
C GLN A 212 2.78 -12.81 -24.62
N THR A 213 3.45 -13.10 -23.49
CA THR A 213 3.18 -14.31 -22.70
C THR A 213 2.24 -14.06 -21.52
N THR A 214 2.24 -12.86 -20.96
CA THR A 214 1.51 -12.52 -19.72
C THR A 214 0.58 -11.31 -19.86
N GLY A 215 0.69 -10.53 -20.94
CA GLY A 215 -0.04 -9.27 -21.10
C GLY A 215 0.51 -8.12 -20.25
N ILE A 216 1.71 -8.26 -19.67
CA ILE A 216 2.38 -7.19 -18.95
C ILE A 216 3.15 -6.34 -19.95
N ASN A 217 2.65 -5.12 -20.20
CA ASN A 217 3.20 -4.18 -21.15
C ASN A 217 4.49 -3.53 -20.64
N HIS A 218 4.44 -3.03 -19.40
CA HIS A 218 5.55 -2.33 -18.79
C HIS A 218 5.79 -2.76 -17.35
N THR A 219 7.06 -2.80 -16.96
CA THR A 219 7.48 -3.06 -15.58
C THR A 219 8.33 -1.90 -15.09
N TYR A 220 8.03 -1.42 -13.88
CA TYR A 220 8.79 -0.31 -13.27
C TYR A 220 9.31 -0.70 -11.89
N LEU A 221 10.51 -0.24 -11.60
CA LEU A 221 10.96 -0.06 -10.21
C LEU A 221 10.57 1.35 -9.79
N PHE A 222 9.84 1.52 -8.71
CA PHE A 222 9.42 2.85 -8.29
C PHE A 222 9.87 3.22 -6.88
N GLY A 223 9.98 4.53 -6.65
CA GLY A 223 10.12 5.17 -5.36
C GLY A 223 9.05 6.24 -5.17
N GLU A 224 8.48 6.30 -3.97
CA GLU A 224 7.36 7.17 -3.63
C GLU A 224 7.55 7.75 -2.23
N TYR A 225 7.17 9.00 -2.04
CA TYR A 225 6.95 9.56 -0.72
C TYR A 225 5.46 9.74 -0.49
N TYR A 226 4.93 9.16 0.57
CA TYR A 226 3.51 9.24 0.90
C TYR A 226 3.27 9.93 2.24
N LEU A 227 2.10 10.57 2.33
CA LEU A 227 1.53 11.23 3.49
C LEU A 227 0.15 10.61 3.76
N ALA A 228 0.08 9.69 4.71
CA ALA A 228 -1.19 9.12 5.14
C ALA A 228 -1.58 9.71 6.50
N SER A 229 -2.47 10.69 6.49
CA SER A 229 -2.98 11.34 7.70
C SER A 229 -4.26 10.65 8.17
N LEU A 230 -4.12 9.47 8.79
CA LEU A 230 -5.25 8.68 9.32
C LEU A 230 -5.50 9.09 10.79
N ASN A 231 -6.21 10.20 10.97
CA ASN A 231 -6.43 10.88 12.25
C ASN A 231 -7.90 11.09 12.61
N GLY A 232 -8.82 10.35 11.94
CA GLY A 232 -10.25 10.51 12.13
C GLY A 232 -10.84 11.80 11.58
N LEU A 233 -10.12 12.49 10.67
CA LEU A 233 -10.52 13.80 10.11
C LEU A 233 -10.79 14.86 11.22
N GLY A 234 -10.00 14.81 12.29
CA GLY A 234 -10.08 15.73 13.42
C GLY A 234 -10.99 15.26 14.57
N GLN A 235 -11.44 14.01 14.56
CA GLN A 235 -12.18 13.44 15.70
C GLN A 235 -11.20 13.08 16.83
N ASP A 236 -11.43 13.65 18.02
CA ASP A 236 -10.56 13.45 19.19
C ASP A 236 -10.54 12.00 19.75
N SER A 237 -11.52 11.18 19.32
CA SER A 237 -11.63 9.77 19.76
C SER A 237 -10.99 8.76 18.82
N ALA A 238 -10.48 9.20 17.67
CA ALA A 238 -9.89 8.32 16.67
C ALA A 238 -8.41 8.08 16.95
N LEU A 239 -7.98 6.81 16.94
CA LEU A 239 -6.57 6.48 17.05
C LEU A 239 -5.81 6.95 15.79
N ARG A 240 -4.75 7.74 15.96
CA ARG A 240 -3.92 8.23 14.87
C ARG A 240 -2.98 7.15 14.38
N VAL A 241 -3.39 6.45 13.35
CA VAL A 241 -2.61 5.35 12.75
C VAL A 241 -1.98 5.74 11.40
N GLY A 242 -1.99 7.03 11.04
CA GLY A 242 -1.30 7.53 9.87
C GLY A 242 0.22 7.41 9.95
N SER A 243 0.88 7.53 8.82
CA SER A 243 2.33 7.54 8.70
C SER A 243 2.76 8.35 7.48
N SER A 244 3.93 8.95 7.53
CA SER A 244 4.56 9.62 6.39
C SER A 244 5.93 9.00 6.19
N SER A 245 6.18 8.46 5.01
CA SER A 245 7.42 7.73 4.74
C SER A 245 7.70 7.57 3.25
N TRP A 246 8.89 7.06 2.95
CA TRP A 246 9.24 6.56 1.64
C TRP A 246 8.71 5.14 1.45
N ALA A 247 8.25 4.85 0.25
CA ALA A 247 7.93 3.50 -0.20
C ALA A 247 8.72 3.20 -1.48
N MET A 248 8.99 1.93 -1.70
CA MET A 248 9.58 1.43 -2.94
C MET A 248 8.92 0.12 -3.33
N GLY A 249 8.97 -0.21 -4.61
CA GLY A 249 8.34 -1.44 -5.08
C GLY A 249 8.43 -1.67 -6.57
N LEU A 250 7.68 -2.66 -7.01
CA LEU A 250 7.51 -3.00 -8.42
C LEU A 250 6.08 -2.65 -8.85
N MET A 251 5.97 -2.10 -10.05
CA MET A 251 4.71 -1.79 -10.71
C MET A 251 4.67 -2.49 -12.06
N PHE A 252 3.54 -3.09 -12.38
CA PHE A 252 3.26 -3.81 -13.62
C PHE A 252 2.04 -3.19 -14.28
N GLU A 253 2.18 -2.79 -15.53
CA GLU A 253 1.09 -2.27 -16.35
C GLU A 253 0.62 -3.32 -17.37
N PHE A 254 -0.70 -3.49 -17.50
CA PHE A 254 -1.33 -4.49 -18.38
C PHE A 254 -2.74 -4.07 -18.82
#